data_acffb0e69a67b3e6fb350a641420c93c
#
_entry.id   acffb0e69a67b3e6fb350a641420c93c
#
_cell.length_a   1.000
_cell.length_b   1.000
_cell.length_c   1.000
_cell.angle_alpha   90.00
_cell.angle_beta   90.00
_cell.angle_gamma   90.00
#
_symmetry.space_group_name_H-M   'P 1'
#
loop_
_entity.id
_entity.type
_entity.pdbx_description
1 polymer ?
#
loop_
_entity_poly.entity_id
_entity_poly.type
_entity_poly.pdbx_seq_one_letter_code
_entity_poly.pdbx_strand_id
1 'polypeptide(L)'
;MNQNITKAILPLAALSCVHGKMLAQDAARPNILYIMCDDHAMQAISAYGSPISKLAPTPNIDRLAQRGMLFRNCFVENSLSTPSRACLMTGLYSHQNGQRQLAEGIDTTKTFVPELMQKAGYETGIVGKWHMMCRPKGFDYYYILDGQGKYYNPNFCTTGNYGKYKQEMGYATTLTTQHAIEFLDHRQKDKPFCLYVHHKAPHRSWFAEPKHIGMYDGVDFPLPKTFWDNYENRGSAAKTQKMNIEKDMELILDFKIPELLDTSDVESMASYAGLMGELGRMTAAQRMAWDKYYMPRNRRFIEAKLSGKDLAVWKYQNYIRDYMSVIASVDESVGQLMDYLKAHDLDKNTVVIYTSDQGFYMGEHGWFDKRFMYEESLHTPLIISYPGHIKEGVENTDMVQNIDFAPTFLAYAGVQQPKEMTGKPLQPLLAGNKPKNWRKDLYYHYYDYPTYHLVRKHDGVRNDRYKLIYFYGKGGMRAVEENKYQKIPGTSEYNCLKYLNATHYFNDDADVSYYELYDLQNDPDELNNIYGKKGTEKVTKQLMKRLNDYRKELKIEEY
;
A
#
# COMPACT_ATOMS: atom_id res chain seq x y z
N MET A 1 -95.57 -12.41 36.77
CA MET A 1 -94.71 -13.19 35.86
C MET A 1 -93.70 -12.24 35.35
N ASN A 2 -92.57 -12.12 36.02
CA ASN A 2 -91.55 -11.18 35.70
C ASN A 2 -90.32 -11.94 35.24
N GLN A 3 -89.86 -11.65 34.03
CA GLN A 3 -88.59 -12.14 33.54
C GLN A 3 -87.55 -10.98 33.70
N ASN A 4 -86.61 -11.25 34.56
CA ASN A 4 -85.44 -10.41 34.70
C ASN A 4 -84.38 -10.69 33.62
N ILE A 5 -84.05 -9.73 32.79
CA ILE A 5 -82.99 -9.81 31.83
C ILE A 5 -81.79 -9.10 32.46
N THR A 6 -80.78 -9.84 32.84
CA THR A 6 -79.52 -9.35 33.36
C THR A 6 -78.60 -8.97 32.18
N LYS A 7 -78.33 -7.69 32.02
CA LYS A 7 -77.31 -7.21 31.05
C LYS A 7 -75.92 -7.40 31.64
N ALA A 8 -75.09 -8.23 31.01
CA ALA A 8 -73.68 -8.33 31.29
C ALA A 8 -72.95 -7.18 30.61
N ILE A 9 -72.26 -6.38 31.41
CA ILE A 9 -71.35 -5.32 30.96
C ILE A 9 -69.97 -5.92 30.88
N LEU A 10 -69.40 -6.03 29.66
CA LEU A 10 -67.98 -6.33 29.45
C LEU A 10 -67.17 -5.04 29.58
N PRO A 11 -66.08 -5.01 30.34
CA PRO A 11 -65.15 -3.88 30.32
C PRO A 11 -64.29 -3.93 29.06
N LEU A 12 -64.32 -2.88 28.27
CA LEU A 12 -63.40 -2.61 27.18
C LEU A 12 -62.00 -2.33 27.79
N ALA A 13 -61.11 -3.31 27.68
CA ALA A 13 -59.69 -3.08 28.00
C ALA A 13 -59.07 -2.29 26.85
N ALA A 14 -58.81 -1.01 27.11
CA ALA A 14 -58.05 -0.15 26.22
C ALA A 14 -56.58 -0.64 26.21
N LEU A 15 -56.15 -1.33 25.14
CA LEU A 15 -54.77 -1.58 24.86
C LEU A 15 -54.10 -0.27 24.45
N SER A 16 -53.49 0.43 25.39
CA SER A 16 -52.56 1.53 25.11
C SER A 16 -51.27 0.88 24.55
N CYS A 17 -51.13 0.86 23.22
CA CYS A 17 -49.87 0.67 22.56
C CYS A 17 -48.94 1.82 22.93
N VAL A 18 -48.12 1.64 23.97
CA VAL A 18 -46.97 2.44 24.21
C VAL A 18 -45.97 2.14 23.11
N HIS A 19 -45.98 2.93 22.04
CA HIS A 19 -44.90 3.01 21.09
C HIS A 19 -43.70 3.60 21.84
N GLY A 20 -42.92 2.76 22.49
CA GLY A 20 -41.58 3.11 22.89
C GLY A 20 -40.77 3.44 21.64
N LYS A 21 -40.79 4.72 21.24
CA LYS A 21 -39.66 5.23 20.44
C LYS A 21 -38.43 5.00 21.29
N MET A 22 -37.72 3.89 21.05
CA MET A 22 -36.32 3.84 21.33
C MET A 22 -35.72 4.99 20.53
N LEU A 23 -35.47 6.10 21.21
CA LEU A 23 -34.49 7.08 20.78
C LEU A 23 -33.19 6.30 20.74
N ALA A 24 -32.85 5.72 19.59
CA ALA A 24 -31.48 5.46 19.27
C ALA A 24 -30.81 6.81 19.43
N GLN A 25 -30.08 6.99 20.52
CA GLN A 25 -29.17 8.10 20.70
C GLN A 25 -28.34 8.05 19.42
N ASP A 26 -28.47 9.06 18.54
CA ASP A 26 -27.63 9.21 17.36
C ASP A 26 -26.20 9.30 17.90
N ALA A 27 -25.53 8.16 18.00
CA ALA A 27 -24.12 8.12 18.30
C ALA A 27 -23.45 8.93 17.19
N ALA A 28 -22.84 10.04 17.56
CA ALA A 28 -22.21 10.94 16.60
C ALA A 28 -21.26 10.10 15.72
N ARG A 29 -21.47 10.15 14.41
CA ARG A 29 -20.65 9.41 13.45
C ARG A 29 -19.19 9.83 13.62
N PRO A 30 -18.23 8.89 13.72
CA PRO A 30 -16.85 9.23 13.98
C PRO A 30 -16.22 9.97 12.79
N ASN A 31 -15.25 10.79 13.06
CA ASN A 31 -14.30 11.23 12.06
C ASN A 31 -13.44 10.05 11.60
N ILE A 32 -12.90 10.13 10.41
CA ILE A 32 -11.96 9.15 9.87
C ILE A 32 -10.69 9.87 9.44
N LEU A 33 -9.56 9.49 10.04
CA LEU A 33 -8.22 9.88 9.61
C LEU A 33 -7.52 8.63 9.06
N TYR A 34 -7.34 8.60 7.74
CA TYR A 34 -6.70 7.49 7.04
C TYR A 34 -5.31 7.91 6.57
N ILE A 35 -4.28 7.30 7.15
CA ILE A 35 -2.87 7.56 6.85
C ILE A 35 -2.32 6.37 6.06
N MET A 36 -1.92 6.61 4.82
CA MET A 36 -1.34 5.59 3.95
C MET A 36 0.02 6.03 3.44
N CYS A 37 1.00 5.14 3.56
CA CYS A 37 2.33 5.32 3.00
C CYS A 37 2.46 4.57 1.67
N ASP A 38 3.44 4.99 0.87
CA ASP A 38 3.79 4.37 -0.40
C ASP A 38 5.01 3.47 -0.20
N ASP A 39 4.82 2.15 -0.33
CA ASP A 39 5.88 1.15 -0.14
C ASP A 39 6.38 0.98 1.31
N HIS A 40 5.55 1.18 2.34
CA HIS A 40 5.97 0.98 3.72
C HIS A 40 5.85 -0.49 4.13
N ALA A 41 6.98 -1.18 4.13
CA ALA A 41 7.08 -2.58 4.53
C ALA A 41 6.68 -2.79 6.00
N MET A 42 5.94 -3.86 6.26
CA MET A 42 5.55 -4.23 7.64
C MET A 42 6.78 -4.47 8.53
N GLN A 43 7.87 -5.00 7.96
CA GLN A 43 9.15 -5.24 8.65
C GLN A 43 9.82 -3.94 9.13
N ALA A 44 9.48 -2.80 8.58
CA ALA A 44 10.03 -1.49 8.96
C ALA A 44 9.26 -0.79 10.08
N ILE A 45 8.24 -1.43 10.64
CA ILE A 45 7.43 -0.89 11.74
C ILE A 45 7.70 -1.68 13.01
N SER A 46 8.17 -1.01 14.07
CA SER A 46 8.62 -1.69 15.30
C SER A 46 7.50 -2.42 16.04
N ALA A 47 6.25 -1.99 15.94
CA ALA A 47 5.10 -2.71 16.50
C ALA A 47 4.93 -4.14 15.93
N TYR A 48 5.46 -4.43 14.73
CA TYR A 48 5.46 -5.78 14.15
C TYR A 48 6.66 -6.64 14.58
N GLY A 49 7.70 -6.04 15.18
CA GLY A 49 8.75 -6.78 15.91
C GLY A 49 9.86 -7.38 15.06
N SER A 50 10.15 -6.81 13.87
CA SER A 50 11.24 -7.30 13.01
C SER A 50 12.64 -6.99 13.56
N PRO A 51 13.69 -7.71 13.13
CA PRO A 51 15.06 -7.38 13.48
C PRO A 51 15.49 -5.98 13.00
N ILE A 52 15.04 -5.52 11.84
CA ILE A 52 15.32 -4.19 11.29
C ILE A 52 14.71 -3.10 12.18
N SER A 53 13.43 -3.22 12.50
CA SER A 53 12.71 -2.21 13.26
C SER A 53 13.14 -2.10 14.73
N LYS A 54 13.83 -3.12 15.27
CA LYS A 54 14.47 -3.02 16.59
C LYS A 54 15.65 -2.04 16.60
N LEU A 55 16.35 -1.90 15.47
CA LEU A 55 17.48 -0.97 15.31
C LEU A 55 17.03 0.43 14.85
N ALA A 56 15.88 0.50 14.22
CA ALA A 56 15.27 1.73 13.71
C ALA A 56 13.78 1.77 14.10
N PRO A 57 13.45 2.11 15.36
CA PRO A 57 12.08 2.08 15.87
C PRO A 57 11.21 3.20 15.29
N THR A 58 9.88 2.94 15.29
CA THR A 58 8.83 3.87 14.86
C THR A 58 7.91 4.19 16.05
N PRO A 59 8.38 4.99 17.03
CA PRO A 59 7.71 5.13 18.32
C PRO A 59 6.29 5.76 18.24
N ASN A 60 6.01 6.60 17.26
CA ASN A 60 4.69 7.21 17.11
C ASN A 60 3.69 6.23 16.47
N ILE A 61 4.12 5.43 15.50
CA ILE A 61 3.30 4.35 14.93
C ILE A 61 3.05 3.28 15.99
N ASP A 62 4.06 2.95 16.83
CA ASP A 62 3.91 2.04 17.96
C ASP A 62 2.90 2.58 18.99
N ARG A 63 2.92 3.89 19.28
CA ARG A 63 1.92 4.56 20.13
C ARG A 63 0.51 4.40 19.59
N LEU A 64 0.34 4.49 18.25
CA LEU A 64 -0.95 4.23 17.61
C LEU A 64 -1.38 2.77 17.78
N ALA A 65 -0.47 1.82 17.59
CA ALA A 65 -0.73 0.39 17.80
C ALA A 65 -1.12 0.07 19.25
N GLN A 66 -0.46 0.69 20.24
CA GLN A 66 -0.79 0.55 21.66
C GLN A 66 -2.18 1.08 22.01
N ARG A 67 -2.71 2.05 21.26
CA ARG A 67 -4.04 2.65 21.44
C ARG A 67 -5.11 2.03 20.53
N GLY A 68 -4.81 0.94 19.85
CA GLY A 68 -5.70 0.32 18.89
C GLY A 68 -5.48 -1.17 18.71
N MET A 69 -5.85 -1.66 17.56
CA MET A 69 -5.70 -3.04 17.12
C MET A 69 -4.70 -3.11 15.96
N LEU A 70 -3.71 -3.99 16.09
CA LEU A 70 -2.73 -4.30 15.05
C LEU A 70 -3.15 -5.58 14.32
N PHE A 71 -3.28 -5.52 13.00
CA PHE A 71 -3.59 -6.69 12.18
C PHE A 71 -2.30 -7.32 11.65
N ARG A 72 -2.13 -8.62 11.95
CA ARG A 72 -0.99 -9.40 11.47
C ARG A 72 -1.16 -9.88 10.02
N ASN A 73 -2.40 -10.06 9.59
CA ASN A 73 -2.76 -10.69 8.32
C ASN A 73 -3.64 -9.77 7.47
N CYS A 74 -3.09 -8.59 7.13
CA CYS A 74 -3.67 -7.69 6.15
C CYS A 74 -2.95 -7.83 4.81
N PHE A 75 -3.70 -7.97 3.73
CA PHE A 75 -3.21 -8.27 2.38
C PHE A 75 -3.75 -7.29 1.35
N VAL A 76 -3.07 -7.20 0.21
CA VAL A 76 -3.56 -6.43 -0.93
C VAL A 76 -4.06 -7.36 -2.05
N GLU A 77 -4.93 -6.84 -2.91
CA GLU A 77 -5.43 -7.60 -4.06
C GLU A 77 -4.50 -7.52 -5.28
N ASN A 78 -3.62 -6.50 -5.31
CA ASN A 78 -2.61 -6.27 -6.33
C ASN A 78 -1.48 -5.42 -5.69
N SER A 79 -0.26 -5.95 -5.64
CA SER A 79 0.89 -5.29 -5.00
C SER A 79 1.52 -4.23 -5.91
N LEU A 80 0.72 -3.22 -6.28
CA LEU A 80 1.15 -2.09 -7.09
C LEU A 80 0.37 -0.83 -6.69
N SER A 81 1.08 0.29 -6.53
CA SER A 81 0.53 1.49 -5.88
C SER A 81 -0.79 1.98 -6.50
N THR A 82 -0.85 2.21 -7.82
CA THR A 82 -2.06 2.75 -8.46
C THR A 82 -3.25 1.79 -8.40
N PRO A 83 -3.09 0.47 -8.69
CA PRO A 83 -4.16 -0.51 -8.49
C PRO A 83 -4.67 -0.57 -7.05
N SER A 84 -3.79 -0.65 -6.05
CA SER A 84 -4.18 -0.69 -4.64
C SER A 84 -4.92 0.59 -4.21
N ARG A 85 -4.49 1.76 -4.69
CA ARG A 85 -5.19 3.04 -4.43
C ARG A 85 -6.56 3.09 -5.10
N ALA A 86 -6.69 2.56 -6.32
CA ALA A 86 -7.97 2.44 -7.01
C ALA A 86 -8.93 1.50 -6.28
N CYS A 87 -8.41 0.40 -5.72
CA CYS A 87 -9.17 -0.50 -4.86
C CYS A 87 -9.70 0.23 -3.61
N LEU A 88 -8.86 1.02 -2.92
CA LEU A 88 -9.27 1.84 -1.79
C LEU A 88 -10.40 2.82 -2.17
N MET A 89 -10.27 3.48 -3.33
CA MET A 89 -11.25 4.49 -3.75
C MET A 89 -12.59 3.91 -4.18
N THR A 90 -12.64 2.66 -4.65
CA THR A 90 -13.85 2.05 -5.22
C THR A 90 -14.39 0.85 -4.44
N GLY A 91 -13.57 0.22 -3.60
CA GLY A 91 -13.90 -1.08 -2.97
C GLY A 91 -13.98 -2.24 -3.97
N LEU A 92 -13.37 -2.10 -5.15
CA LEU A 92 -13.42 -3.07 -6.25
C LEU A 92 -12.03 -3.58 -6.59
N TYR A 93 -11.93 -4.82 -7.04
CA TYR A 93 -10.69 -5.38 -7.58
C TYR A 93 -10.21 -4.61 -8.82
N SER A 94 -8.92 -4.67 -9.11
CA SER A 94 -8.26 -3.95 -10.20
C SER A 94 -8.93 -4.13 -11.56
N HIS A 95 -9.35 -5.34 -11.93
CA HIS A 95 -10.05 -5.60 -13.20
C HIS A 95 -11.47 -5.00 -13.26
N GLN A 96 -12.10 -4.79 -12.11
CA GLN A 96 -13.45 -4.22 -12.00
C GLN A 96 -13.44 -2.69 -12.01
N ASN A 97 -12.39 -2.08 -11.43
CA ASN A 97 -12.24 -0.62 -11.35
C ASN A 97 -11.44 -0.03 -12.54
N GLY A 98 -10.89 -0.89 -13.43
CA GLY A 98 -10.16 -0.50 -14.64
C GLY A 98 -8.68 -0.22 -14.43
N GLN A 99 -8.15 -0.19 -13.20
CA GLN A 99 -6.76 0.12 -12.89
C GLN A 99 -5.97 -1.15 -12.57
N ARG A 100 -5.57 -1.90 -13.61
CA ARG A 100 -4.81 -3.16 -13.45
C ARG A 100 -3.29 -2.94 -13.42
N GLN A 101 -2.82 -1.92 -14.14
CA GLN A 101 -1.42 -1.57 -14.38
C GLN A 101 -1.19 -0.08 -14.07
N LEU A 102 0.07 0.35 -13.99
CA LEU A 102 0.40 1.75 -13.72
C LEU A 102 -0.15 2.71 -14.78
N ALA A 103 -0.10 2.35 -16.07
CA ALA A 103 -0.55 3.22 -17.17
C ALA A 103 -2.05 3.19 -17.42
N GLU A 104 -2.78 2.25 -16.85
CA GLU A 104 -4.24 2.28 -16.93
C GLU A 104 -4.80 3.40 -16.04
N GLY A 105 -5.85 4.06 -16.51
CA GLY A 105 -6.62 4.98 -15.66
C GLY A 105 -7.74 4.25 -14.97
N ILE A 106 -8.02 4.63 -13.71
CA ILE A 106 -9.23 4.17 -13.04
C ILE A 106 -10.48 4.55 -13.82
N ASP A 107 -11.46 3.65 -13.89
CA ASP A 107 -12.76 3.94 -14.53
C ASP A 107 -13.53 4.99 -13.71
N THR A 108 -13.50 6.23 -14.17
CA THR A 108 -14.14 7.36 -13.51
C THR A 108 -15.67 7.32 -13.54
N THR A 109 -16.28 6.37 -14.26
CA THR A 109 -17.73 6.13 -14.22
C THR A 109 -18.15 5.36 -12.95
N LYS A 110 -17.21 4.67 -12.30
CA LYS A 110 -17.46 4.00 -11.02
C LYS A 110 -17.76 5.01 -9.91
N THR A 111 -18.52 4.58 -8.94
CA THR A 111 -18.75 5.35 -7.71
C THR A 111 -17.52 5.27 -6.83
N PHE A 112 -17.00 6.43 -6.44
CA PHE A 112 -15.88 6.50 -5.49
C PHE A 112 -16.42 6.58 -4.06
N VAL A 113 -15.73 5.93 -3.14
CA VAL A 113 -16.08 5.93 -1.71
C VAL A 113 -16.20 7.36 -1.14
N PRO A 114 -15.30 8.31 -1.45
CA PRO A 114 -15.46 9.69 -0.98
C PRO A 114 -16.77 10.36 -1.42
N GLU A 115 -17.32 10.02 -2.60
CA GLU A 115 -18.63 10.53 -3.03
C GLU A 115 -19.77 10.03 -2.13
N LEU A 116 -19.68 8.77 -1.67
CA LEU A 116 -20.65 8.19 -0.74
C LEU A 116 -20.50 8.79 0.65
N MET A 117 -19.27 9.09 1.09
CA MET A 117 -18.99 9.78 2.33
C MET A 117 -19.54 11.21 2.33
N GLN A 118 -19.36 11.97 1.23
CA GLN A 118 -19.98 13.29 1.07
C GLN A 118 -21.51 13.24 1.16
N LYS A 119 -22.13 12.29 0.45
CA LYS A 119 -23.59 12.09 0.51
C LYS A 119 -24.08 11.75 1.92
N ALA A 120 -23.23 11.10 2.71
CA ALA A 120 -23.49 10.82 4.13
C ALA A 120 -23.24 12.04 5.05
N GLY A 121 -22.82 13.18 4.51
CA GLY A 121 -22.60 14.43 5.25
C GLY A 121 -21.22 14.58 5.86
N TYR A 122 -20.24 13.79 5.41
CA TYR A 122 -18.83 14.00 5.77
C TYR A 122 -18.23 15.12 4.95
N GLU A 123 -17.35 15.90 5.57
CA GLU A 123 -16.40 16.72 4.83
C GLU A 123 -15.20 15.86 4.44
N THR A 124 -14.88 15.80 3.14
CA THR A 124 -13.89 14.88 2.59
C THR A 124 -12.64 15.60 2.12
N GLY A 125 -11.48 15.11 2.54
CA GLY A 125 -10.19 15.67 2.16
C GLY A 125 -9.18 14.61 1.74
N ILE A 126 -8.28 14.97 0.81
CA ILE A 126 -7.09 14.18 0.48
C ILE A 126 -5.87 15.08 0.34
N VAL A 127 -4.78 14.70 1.00
CA VAL A 127 -3.48 15.38 0.90
C VAL A 127 -2.37 14.39 0.55
N GLY A 128 -1.37 14.86 -0.22
CA GLY A 128 -0.21 14.07 -0.61
C GLY A 128 -0.39 13.29 -1.92
N LYS A 129 0.05 12.03 -1.99
CA LYS A 129 0.08 11.27 -3.23
C LYS A 129 -1.31 10.81 -3.68
N TRP A 130 -1.76 11.30 -4.84
CA TRP A 130 -2.96 10.81 -5.52
C TRP A 130 -2.65 9.71 -6.55
N HIS A 131 -1.87 10.02 -7.54
CA HIS A 131 -1.29 9.11 -8.55
C HIS A 131 -2.31 8.18 -9.26
N MET A 132 -3.51 8.67 -9.61
CA MET A 132 -4.52 7.86 -10.33
C MET A 132 -4.92 8.44 -11.69
N MET A 133 -4.08 9.29 -12.29
CA MET A 133 -4.24 9.84 -13.64
C MET A 133 -5.60 10.47 -13.93
N CYS A 134 -6.38 10.80 -12.91
CA CYS A 134 -7.66 11.48 -13.00
C CYS A 134 -7.78 12.53 -11.90
N ARG A 135 -8.72 13.45 -12.06
CA ARG A 135 -9.05 14.41 -10.99
C ARG A 135 -9.58 13.67 -9.76
N PRO A 136 -9.17 14.05 -8.53
CA PRO A 136 -9.77 13.54 -7.31
C PRO A 136 -11.29 13.73 -7.32
N LYS A 137 -12.04 12.62 -7.14
CA LYS A 137 -13.49 12.59 -7.24
C LYS A 137 -14.10 12.33 -5.87
N GLY A 138 -15.11 13.13 -5.48
CA GLY A 138 -15.75 13.00 -4.18
C GLY A 138 -14.98 13.64 -3.02
N PHE A 139 -14.10 14.60 -3.31
CA PHE A 139 -13.37 15.36 -2.30
C PHE A 139 -13.75 16.83 -2.32
N ASP A 140 -14.10 17.37 -1.15
CA ASP A 140 -14.33 18.80 -0.94
C ASP A 140 -13.00 19.57 -0.95
N TYR A 141 -11.94 18.94 -0.46
CA TYR A 141 -10.59 19.47 -0.39
C TYR A 141 -9.57 18.47 -0.95
N TYR A 142 -8.66 18.94 -1.78
CA TYR A 142 -7.47 18.18 -2.13
C TYR A 142 -6.23 19.07 -2.28
N TYR A 143 -5.09 18.54 -1.79
CA TYR A 143 -3.78 19.14 -1.93
C TYR A 143 -2.81 18.01 -2.31
N ILE A 144 -2.65 17.76 -3.61
CA ILE A 144 -2.07 16.53 -4.11
C ILE A 144 -0.77 16.75 -4.88
N LEU A 145 0.15 15.79 -4.71
CA LEU A 145 1.43 15.76 -5.41
C LEU A 145 1.25 15.50 -6.91
N ASP A 146 2.18 16.02 -7.70
CA ASP A 146 2.32 15.74 -9.13
C ASP A 146 2.82 14.32 -9.36
N GLY A 147 1.98 13.44 -9.91
CA GLY A 147 2.29 12.04 -10.18
C GLY A 147 2.81 11.29 -8.94
N GLN A 148 4.03 10.74 -9.04
CA GLN A 148 4.74 10.09 -7.92
C GLN A 148 5.20 11.06 -6.84
N GLY A 149 5.25 12.36 -7.13
CA GLY A 149 5.83 13.37 -6.26
C GLY A 149 7.36 13.34 -6.21
N LYS A 150 7.93 14.41 -5.68
CA LYS A 150 9.36 14.56 -5.35
C LYS A 150 9.52 14.71 -3.86
N TYR A 151 10.64 14.26 -3.30
CA TYR A 151 10.90 14.40 -1.86
C TYR A 151 11.20 15.85 -1.46
N TYR A 152 12.00 16.54 -2.28
CA TYR A 152 12.37 17.92 -2.03
C TYR A 152 11.60 18.89 -2.93
N ASN A 153 11.04 19.92 -2.30
CA ASN A 153 10.35 21.02 -2.97
C ASN A 153 9.36 20.53 -4.03
N PRO A 154 8.41 19.65 -3.64
CA PRO A 154 7.51 19.00 -4.57
C PRO A 154 6.56 19.99 -5.23
N ASN A 155 5.96 19.57 -6.35
CA ASN A 155 4.86 20.28 -6.95
C ASN A 155 3.54 19.75 -6.38
N PHE A 156 2.62 20.67 -6.04
CA PHE A 156 1.26 20.36 -5.61
C PHE A 156 0.21 20.98 -6.51
N CYS A 157 -0.95 20.35 -6.54
CA CYS A 157 -2.17 20.81 -7.19
C CYS A 157 -3.30 20.84 -6.15
N THR A 158 -4.12 21.88 -6.17
CA THR A 158 -5.12 22.13 -5.14
C THR A 158 -6.54 22.11 -5.68
N THR A 159 -7.52 22.06 -4.79
CA THR A 159 -8.95 22.14 -5.12
C THR A 159 -9.22 23.35 -6.06
N GLY A 160 -9.97 23.08 -7.14
CA GLY A 160 -10.27 24.10 -8.16
C GLY A 160 -9.16 24.32 -9.20
N ASN A 161 -7.94 23.80 -9.00
CA ASN A 161 -6.78 24.03 -9.84
C ASN A 161 -6.18 22.74 -10.42
N TYR A 162 -6.97 21.68 -10.61
CA TYR A 162 -6.46 20.41 -11.13
C TYR A 162 -5.68 20.59 -12.45
N GLY A 163 -4.49 19.97 -12.51
CA GLY A 163 -3.57 20.09 -13.63
C GLY A 163 -2.66 21.34 -13.59
N LYS A 164 -2.86 22.26 -12.63
CA LYS A 164 -2.00 23.42 -12.41
C LYS A 164 -1.15 23.20 -11.17
N TYR A 165 0.01 22.60 -11.38
CA TYR A 165 0.94 22.27 -10.32
C TYR A 165 1.87 23.44 -9.99
N LYS A 166 2.08 23.70 -8.70
CA LYS A 166 3.01 24.72 -8.21
C LYS A 166 4.01 24.07 -7.27
N GLN A 167 5.27 24.48 -7.41
CA GLN A 167 6.34 24.07 -6.50
C GLN A 167 6.14 24.72 -5.13
N GLU A 168 6.29 23.91 -4.10
CA GLU A 168 6.30 24.35 -2.71
C GLU A 168 7.63 23.96 -2.05
N MET A 169 8.20 24.90 -1.30
CA MET A 169 9.51 24.74 -0.68
C MET A 169 9.39 23.94 0.61
N GLY A 170 10.10 22.84 0.71
CA GLY A 170 10.09 21.99 1.90
C GLY A 170 10.30 20.51 1.56
N TYR A 171 10.01 19.66 2.53
CA TYR A 171 10.09 18.20 2.38
C TYR A 171 8.70 17.60 2.25
N ALA A 172 8.50 16.69 1.31
CA ALA A 172 7.18 16.21 0.91
C ALA A 172 6.34 15.65 2.08
N THR A 173 6.95 14.86 2.98
CA THR A 173 6.23 14.29 4.14
C THR A 173 5.80 15.38 5.10
N THR A 174 6.68 16.33 5.41
CA THR A 174 6.42 17.47 6.30
C THR A 174 5.31 18.37 5.73
N LEU A 175 5.41 18.70 4.42
CA LEU A 175 4.39 19.52 3.75
C LEU A 175 3.02 18.80 3.70
N THR A 176 2.99 17.50 3.40
CA THR A 176 1.76 16.70 3.43
C THR A 176 1.11 16.73 4.81
N THR A 177 1.91 16.64 5.89
CA THR A 177 1.42 16.73 7.27
C THR A 177 0.85 18.10 7.59
N GLN A 178 1.54 19.17 7.16
CA GLN A 178 1.07 20.56 7.34
C GLN A 178 -0.28 20.78 6.65
N HIS A 179 -0.42 20.36 5.39
CA HIS A 179 -1.70 20.49 4.67
C HIS A 179 -2.82 19.62 5.25
N ALA A 180 -2.50 18.48 5.88
CA ALA A 180 -3.47 17.72 6.65
C ALA A 180 -3.96 18.49 7.88
N ILE A 181 -3.06 19.15 8.61
CA ILE A 181 -3.38 19.99 9.76
C ILE A 181 -4.17 21.23 9.31
N GLU A 182 -3.78 21.88 8.21
CA GLU A 182 -4.53 23.00 7.62
C GLU A 182 -5.97 22.62 7.27
N PHE A 183 -6.18 21.44 6.67
CA PHE A 183 -7.56 20.94 6.47
C PHE A 183 -8.32 20.82 7.79
N LEU A 184 -7.69 20.22 8.81
CA LEU A 184 -8.30 20.03 10.12
C LEU A 184 -8.63 21.37 10.82
N ASP A 185 -7.81 22.41 10.66
CA ASP A 185 -8.04 23.74 11.21
C ASP A 185 -9.22 24.44 10.54
N HIS A 186 -9.38 24.30 9.23
CA HIS A 186 -10.36 25.00 8.42
C HIS A 186 -11.66 24.22 8.16
N ARG A 187 -11.74 22.96 8.63
CA ARG A 187 -12.89 22.09 8.42
C ARG A 187 -14.19 22.65 8.98
N GLN A 188 -15.31 22.23 8.47
CA GLN A 188 -16.64 22.50 9.02
C GLN A 188 -16.80 21.71 10.34
N LYS A 189 -16.80 22.44 11.48
CA LYS A 189 -16.76 21.80 12.82
C LYS A 189 -18.05 21.06 13.20
N ASP A 190 -19.15 21.35 12.52
CA ASP A 190 -20.45 20.70 12.68
C ASP A 190 -20.62 19.42 11.85
N LYS A 191 -19.63 19.09 11.01
CA LYS A 191 -19.62 17.87 10.21
C LYS A 191 -18.50 16.91 10.65
N PRO A 192 -18.71 15.60 10.59
CA PRO A 192 -17.61 14.66 10.66
C PRO A 192 -16.73 14.80 9.41
N PHE A 193 -15.44 14.56 9.55
CA PHE A 193 -14.50 14.55 8.42
C PHE A 193 -14.05 13.13 8.04
N CYS A 194 -13.70 12.96 6.77
CA CYS A 194 -12.98 11.81 6.25
C CYS A 194 -11.74 12.32 5.49
N LEU A 195 -10.59 12.30 6.17
CA LEU A 195 -9.32 12.82 5.66
C LEU A 195 -8.37 11.67 5.30
N TYR A 196 -7.91 11.68 4.04
CA TYR A 196 -6.89 10.78 3.52
C TYR A 196 -5.55 11.53 3.50
N VAL A 197 -4.58 11.02 4.24
CA VAL A 197 -3.18 11.50 4.26
C VAL A 197 -2.31 10.46 3.60
N HIS A 198 -1.93 10.72 2.35
CA HIS A 198 -1.19 9.78 1.52
C HIS A 198 0.26 10.25 1.35
N HIS A 199 1.17 9.67 2.14
CA HIS A 199 2.60 9.97 2.01
C HIS A 199 3.20 9.35 0.74
N LYS A 200 4.10 10.10 0.07
CA LYS A 200 5.01 9.56 -0.94
C LYS A 200 6.01 8.60 -0.30
N ALA A 201 6.43 8.91 0.90
CA ALA A 201 7.42 8.14 1.65
C ALA A 201 6.86 6.77 2.10
N PRO A 202 7.68 5.71 2.11
CA PRO A 202 9.09 5.62 1.72
C PRO A 202 9.36 5.12 0.28
N HIS A 203 8.59 5.52 -0.73
CA HIS A 203 8.82 5.09 -2.12
C HIS A 203 10.25 5.43 -2.62
N ARG A 204 10.83 4.53 -3.44
CA ARG A 204 12.12 4.72 -4.15
C ARG A 204 12.19 6.11 -4.82
N SER A 205 13.33 6.86 -4.79
CA SER A 205 14.69 6.43 -4.36
C SER A 205 15.13 6.97 -3.00
N TRP A 206 14.36 6.97 -1.97
CA TRP A 206 14.69 7.22 -0.55
C TRP A 206 15.59 8.42 -0.28
N PHE A 207 15.07 9.62 -0.50
CA PHE A 207 15.74 10.86 -0.13
C PHE A 207 15.23 11.33 1.23
N ALA A 208 16.03 11.14 2.27
CA ALA A 208 15.68 11.52 3.63
C ALA A 208 15.59 13.04 3.81
N GLU A 209 14.76 13.49 4.74
CA GLU A 209 14.72 14.90 5.16
C GLU A 209 16.08 15.33 5.71
N PRO A 210 16.53 16.60 5.53
CA PRO A 210 17.88 17.04 5.93
C PRO A 210 18.28 16.67 7.35
N LYS A 211 17.33 16.71 8.31
CA LYS A 211 17.57 16.33 9.72
C LYS A 211 17.77 14.84 9.96
N HIS A 212 17.34 13.99 9.00
CA HIS A 212 17.43 12.53 9.09
C HIS A 212 18.51 11.93 8.21
N ILE A 213 19.16 12.73 7.36
CA ILE A 213 20.26 12.25 6.51
C ILE A 213 21.36 11.67 7.40
N GLY A 214 21.70 10.39 7.15
CA GLY A 214 22.76 9.69 7.87
C GLY A 214 22.44 9.30 9.30
N MET A 215 21.17 9.39 9.77
CA MET A 215 20.81 9.06 11.16
C MET A 215 21.09 7.59 11.53
N TYR A 216 21.17 6.71 10.55
CA TYR A 216 21.55 5.31 10.75
C TYR A 216 22.96 4.99 10.23
N ASP A 217 23.82 5.98 10.03
CA ASP A 217 25.22 5.74 9.65
C ASP A 217 25.91 4.93 10.76
N GLY A 218 26.66 3.89 10.36
CA GLY A 218 27.30 2.95 11.30
C GLY A 218 26.36 1.91 11.94
N VAL A 219 25.06 1.92 11.68
CA VAL A 219 24.16 0.82 12.10
C VAL A 219 24.29 -0.33 11.11
N ASP A 220 24.61 -1.53 11.60
CA ASP A 220 24.64 -2.74 10.80
C ASP A 220 23.32 -3.48 10.92
N PHE A 221 22.51 -3.39 9.87
CA PHE A 221 21.25 -4.08 9.79
C PHE A 221 21.46 -5.56 9.43
N PRO A 222 20.79 -6.50 10.11
CA PRO A 222 20.93 -7.92 9.82
C PRO A 222 20.41 -8.24 8.42
N LEU A 223 21.15 -9.05 7.68
CA LEU A 223 20.68 -9.59 6.40
C LEU A 223 19.49 -10.54 6.67
N PRO A 224 18.42 -10.48 5.86
CA PRO A 224 17.40 -11.51 5.88
C PRO A 224 18.00 -12.90 5.61
N LYS A 225 17.45 -13.94 6.25
CA LYS A 225 17.94 -15.32 6.05
C LYS A 225 17.87 -15.80 4.60
N THR A 226 16.98 -15.21 3.80
CA THR A 226 16.78 -15.49 2.38
C THR A 226 17.57 -14.56 1.45
N PHE A 227 18.42 -13.67 1.99
CA PHE A 227 19.15 -12.68 1.18
C PHE A 227 19.99 -13.30 0.04
N TRP A 228 20.55 -14.50 0.27
CA TRP A 228 21.36 -15.24 -0.70
C TRP A 228 20.57 -16.33 -1.43
N ASP A 229 19.27 -16.15 -1.61
CA ASP A 229 18.43 -17.08 -2.33
C ASP A 229 18.87 -17.20 -3.81
N ASN A 230 18.96 -18.44 -4.30
CA ASN A 230 19.39 -18.75 -5.68
C ASN A 230 18.21 -19.13 -6.60
N TYR A 231 16.99 -19.14 -6.07
CA TYR A 231 15.74 -19.44 -6.77
C TYR A 231 15.66 -20.85 -7.40
N GLU A 232 16.47 -21.80 -6.96
CA GLU A 232 16.56 -23.14 -7.59
C GLU A 232 15.24 -23.90 -7.57
N ASN A 233 14.50 -23.79 -6.48
CA ASN A 233 13.24 -24.51 -6.27
C ASN A 233 11.99 -23.74 -6.73
N ARG A 234 12.16 -22.71 -7.57
CA ARG A 234 11.06 -21.89 -8.08
C ARG A 234 11.06 -21.83 -9.60
N GLY A 235 9.94 -21.34 -10.15
CA GLY A 235 9.79 -21.17 -11.59
C GLY A 235 10.66 -20.04 -12.19
N SER A 236 10.50 -19.81 -13.49
CA SER A 236 11.33 -18.83 -14.22
C SER A 236 11.08 -17.40 -13.76
N ALA A 237 9.88 -17.05 -13.32
CA ALA A 237 9.57 -15.68 -12.89
C ALA A 237 10.51 -15.16 -11.79
N ALA A 238 10.82 -15.98 -10.78
CA ALA A 238 11.76 -15.63 -9.72
C ALA A 238 13.21 -15.45 -10.22
N LYS A 239 13.56 -16.07 -11.36
CA LYS A 239 14.92 -16.03 -11.94
C LYS A 239 15.11 -14.88 -12.92
N THR A 240 14.04 -14.44 -13.60
CA THR A 240 14.10 -13.45 -14.69
C THR A 240 13.67 -12.03 -14.28
N GLN A 241 13.17 -11.87 -13.05
CA GLN A 241 12.80 -10.58 -12.51
C GLN A 241 14.02 -9.62 -12.38
N LYS A 242 13.73 -8.32 -12.28
CA LYS A 242 14.71 -7.24 -12.16
C LYS A 242 14.50 -6.45 -10.85
N MET A 243 14.58 -7.17 -9.73
CA MET A 243 14.46 -6.60 -8.37
C MET A 243 15.63 -7.02 -7.47
N ASN A 244 16.72 -7.55 -8.03
CA ASN A 244 17.83 -8.03 -7.23
C ASN A 244 18.69 -6.85 -6.72
N ILE A 245 18.96 -6.79 -5.41
CA ILE A 245 19.75 -5.73 -4.78
C ILE A 245 21.16 -5.67 -5.37
N GLU A 246 21.81 -6.82 -5.55
CA GLU A 246 23.18 -6.86 -6.09
C GLU A 246 23.22 -6.33 -7.53
N LYS A 247 22.30 -6.79 -8.38
CA LYS A 247 22.36 -6.60 -9.84
C LYS A 247 21.57 -5.41 -10.34
N ASP A 248 20.36 -5.19 -9.79
CA ASP A 248 19.37 -4.31 -10.39
C ASP A 248 19.18 -2.97 -9.63
N MET A 249 19.68 -2.83 -8.38
CA MET A 249 19.72 -1.52 -7.73
C MET A 249 20.83 -0.66 -8.34
N GLU A 250 20.44 0.55 -8.71
CA GLU A 250 21.26 1.50 -9.48
C GLU A 250 22.20 2.31 -8.57
N LEU A 251 23.52 2.18 -8.77
CA LEU A 251 24.51 2.92 -7.96
C LEU A 251 24.33 4.43 -8.05
N ILE A 252 23.96 4.96 -9.21
CA ILE A 252 23.75 6.39 -9.42
C ILE A 252 22.47 6.89 -8.74
N LEU A 253 21.32 6.28 -9.04
CA LEU A 253 20.04 6.77 -8.56
C LEU A 253 19.74 6.32 -7.12
N ASP A 254 19.83 5.01 -6.83
CA ASP A 254 19.45 4.48 -5.52
C ASP A 254 20.49 4.84 -4.45
N PHE A 255 21.77 4.74 -4.80
CA PHE A 255 22.86 5.04 -3.87
C PHE A 255 23.46 6.44 -4.04
N LYS A 256 22.91 7.26 -4.94
CA LYS A 256 23.23 8.68 -5.07
C LYS A 256 24.71 8.94 -5.33
N ILE A 257 25.31 8.18 -6.29
CA ILE A 257 26.73 8.27 -6.65
C ILE A 257 26.86 8.84 -8.07
N PRO A 258 26.68 10.17 -8.27
CA PRO A 258 26.72 10.79 -9.60
C PRO A 258 28.07 10.68 -10.29
N GLU A 259 29.15 10.46 -9.52
CA GLU A 259 30.51 10.30 -10.01
C GLU A 259 30.72 9.06 -10.90
N LEU A 260 29.75 8.13 -10.87
CA LEU A 260 29.76 6.90 -11.70
C LEU A 260 29.08 7.08 -13.07
N LEU A 261 28.72 8.31 -13.45
CA LEU A 261 28.08 8.57 -14.75
C LEU A 261 28.96 8.09 -15.90
N ASP A 262 28.44 7.18 -16.70
CA ASP A 262 28.95 6.80 -18.02
C ASP A 262 28.03 7.38 -19.11
N THR A 263 28.51 8.36 -19.84
CA THR A 263 27.74 9.04 -20.91
C THR A 263 27.58 8.19 -22.16
N SER A 264 28.29 7.08 -22.27
CA SER A 264 28.14 6.12 -23.37
C SER A 264 27.06 5.07 -23.09
N ASP A 265 26.61 4.94 -21.83
CA ASP A 265 25.60 3.99 -21.38
C ASP A 265 24.24 4.66 -21.14
N VAL A 266 23.20 4.16 -21.83
CA VAL A 266 21.84 4.69 -21.76
C VAL A 266 21.23 4.50 -20.36
N GLU A 267 21.50 3.38 -19.69
CA GLU A 267 21.01 3.11 -18.33
C GLU A 267 21.66 4.08 -17.34
N SER A 268 22.96 4.28 -17.45
CA SER A 268 23.71 5.23 -16.62
C SER A 268 23.17 6.65 -16.77
N MET A 269 22.93 7.10 -18.01
CA MET A 269 22.35 8.41 -18.27
C MET A 269 20.94 8.56 -17.72
N ALA A 270 20.09 7.55 -17.86
CA ALA A 270 18.73 7.57 -17.31
C ALA A 270 18.72 7.64 -15.78
N SER A 271 19.56 6.84 -15.13
CA SER A 271 19.77 6.82 -13.68
C SER A 271 20.28 8.19 -13.17
N TYR A 272 21.24 8.78 -13.88
CA TYR A 272 21.76 10.11 -13.56
C TYR A 272 20.68 11.21 -13.73
N ALA A 273 19.90 11.17 -14.79
CA ALA A 273 18.79 12.12 -14.99
C ALA A 273 17.74 12.00 -13.87
N GLY A 274 17.44 10.79 -13.41
CA GLY A 274 16.58 10.53 -12.26
C GLY A 274 17.10 11.18 -10.98
N LEU A 275 18.40 11.00 -10.68
CA LEU A 275 19.08 11.61 -9.54
C LEU A 275 19.05 13.14 -9.62
N MET A 276 19.40 13.71 -10.79
CA MET A 276 19.39 15.16 -10.99
C MET A 276 17.98 15.76 -10.89
N GLY A 277 16.95 14.98 -11.22
CA GLY A 277 15.55 15.36 -11.04
C GLY A 277 15.15 15.59 -9.57
N GLU A 278 15.86 15.02 -8.61
CA GLU A 278 15.70 15.31 -7.16
C GLU A 278 16.69 16.41 -6.71
N LEU A 279 17.99 16.25 -7.01
CA LEU A 279 19.04 17.17 -6.56
C LEU A 279 18.87 18.59 -7.13
N GLY A 280 18.43 18.72 -8.37
CA GLY A 280 18.17 20.01 -9.03
C GLY A 280 17.02 20.81 -8.41
N ARG A 281 16.21 20.19 -7.57
CA ARG A 281 15.11 20.88 -6.85
C ARG A 281 15.54 21.40 -5.48
N MET A 282 16.68 20.95 -4.96
CA MET A 282 17.15 21.33 -3.64
C MET A 282 17.56 22.79 -3.57
N THR A 283 17.24 23.46 -2.48
CA THR A 283 17.84 24.74 -2.12
C THR A 283 19.33 24.56 -1.80
N ALA A 284 20.09 25.65 -1.78
CA ALA A 284 21.50 25.61 -1.39
C ALA A 284 21.70 24.98 0.00
N ALA A 285 20.82 25.27 0.97
CA ALA A 285 20.89 24.70 2.31
C ALA A 285 20.60 23.20 2.32
N GLN A 286 19.58 22.74 1.60
CA GLN A 286 19.24 21.33 1.45
C GLN A 286 20.38 20.58 0.74
N ARG A 287 20.93 21.17 -0.32
CA ARG A 287 22.05 20.59 -1.06
C ARG A 287 23.32 20.49 -0.21
N MET A 288 23.60 21.49 0.59
CA MET A 288 24.75 21.47 1.49
C MET A 288 24.63 20.37 2.55
N ALA A 289 23.44 20.16 3.13
CA ALA A 289 23.20 19.07 4.07
C ALA A 289 23.39 17.70 3.39
N TRP A 290 22.90 17.54 2.16
CA TRP A 290 23.04 16.33 1.35
C TRP A 290 24.53 16.08 1.00
N ASP A 291 25.24 17.05 0.46
CA ASP A 291 26.65 16.96 0.05
C ASP A 291 27.55 16.58 1.23
N LYS A 292 27.30 17.16 2.40
CA LYS A 292 28.07 16.88 3.64
C LYS A 292 28.09 15.38 3.99
N TYR A 293 27.03 14.66 3.73
CA TYR A 293 26.92 13.23 4.04
C TYR A 293 27.31 12.35 2.85
N TYR A 294 26.68 12.57 1.68
CA TYR A 294 26.82 11.66 0.55
C TYR A 294 28.18 11.76 -0.15
N MET A 295 28.77 12.94 -0.30
CA MET A 295 30.06 13.08 -0.98
C MET A 295 31.21 12.30 -0.31
N PRO A 296 31.42 12.37 1.03
CA PRO A 296 32.44 11.55 1.67
C PRO A 296 32.15 10.05 1.61
N ARG A 297 30.86 9.65 1.72
CA ARG A 297 30.44 8.26 1.60
C ARG A 297 30.74 7.72 0.20
N ASN A 298 30.38 8.47 -0.84
CA ASN A 298 30.59 8.10 -2.23
C ASN A 298 32.08 7.95 -2.55
N ARG A 299 32.92 8.85 -2.07
CA ARG A 299 34.39 8.76 -2.23
C ARG A 299 34.92 7.45 -1.64
N ARG A 300 34.55 7.14 -0.38
CA ARG A 300 34.94 5.85 0.25
C ARG A 300 34.50 4.65 -0.54
N PHE A 301 33.28 4.68 -1.09
CA PHE A 301 32.75 3.59 -1.94
C PHE A 301 33.59 3.41 -3.21
N ILE A 302 33.90 4.49 -3.93
CA ILE A 302 34.68 4.44 -5.17
C ILE A 302 36.09 3.92 -4.90
N GLU A 303 36.73 4.36 -3.81
CA GLU A 303 38.06 3.92 -3.38
C GLU A 303 38.07 2.43 -2.97
N ALA A 304 37.01 1.94 -2.37
CA ALA A 304 36.89 0.56 -1.89
C ALA A 304 36.80 -0.50 -3.01
N LYS A 305 36.36 -0.12 -4.23
CA LYS A 305 36.23 -1.00 -5.41
C LYS A 305 35.51 -2.31 -5.10
N LEU A 306 34.42 -2.25 -4.34
CA LEU A 306 33.66 -3.41 -3.92
C LEU A 306 33.06 -4.17 -5.10
N SER A 307 33.00 -5.51 -5.00
CA SER A 307 32.41 -6.39 -5.99
C SER A 307 31.75 -7.62 -5.35
N GLY A 308 30.92 -8.35 -6.10
CA GLY A 308 30.28 -9.58 -5.65
C GLY A 308 29.54 -9.40 -4.32
N LYS A 309 29.74 -10.31 -3.38
CA LYS A 309 29.04 -10.31 -2.10
C LYS A 309 29.26 -9.04 -1.26
N ASP A 310 30.47 -8.50 -1.28
CA ASP A 310 30.80 -7.28 -0.52
C ASP A 310 30.02 -6.06 -1.08
N LEU A 311 29.88 -5.99 -2.40
CA LEU A 311 29.03 -4.98 -3.05
C LEU A 311 27.56 -5.18 -2.69
N ALA A 312 27.06 -6.41 -2.74
CA ALA A 312 25.67 -6.72 -2.39
C ALA A 312 25.35 -6.33 -0.94
N VAL A 313 26.24 -6.66 0.00
CA VAL A 313 26.09 -6.27 1.42
C VAL A 313 26.15 -4.76 1.58
N TRP A 314 27.08 -4.07 0.92
CA TRP A 314 27.17 -2.62 0.95
C TRP A 314 25.90 -1.95 0.42
N LYS A 315 25.36 -2.44 -0.71
CA LYS A 315 24.08 -1.97 -1.27
C LYS A 315 22.94 -2.16 -0.27
N TYR A 316 22.80 -3.37 0.29
CA TYR A 316 21.78 -3.66 1.28
C TYR A 316 21.83 -2.71 2.48
N GLN A 317 23.01 -2.56 3.10
CA GLN A 317 23.17 -1.69 4.27
C GLN A 317 22.76 -0.23 3.98
N ASN A 318 23.22 0.31 2.84
CA ASN A 318 22.88 1.69 2.49
C ASN A 318 21.42 1.85 2.06
N TYR A 319 20.85 0.85 1.39
CA TYR A 319 19.42 0.81 1.09
C TYR A 319 18.56 0.87 2.35
N ILE A 320 18.81 -0.01 3.32
CA ILE A 320 18.02 -0.05 4.55
C ILE A 320 18.21 1.25 5.38
N ARG A 321 19.42 1.77 5.47
CA ARG A 321 19.71 3.05 6.17
C ARG A 321 18.93 4.21 5.55
N ASP A 322 18.97 4.37 4.23
CA ASP A 322 18.24 5.44 3.55
C ASP A 322 16.71 5.24 3.66
N TYR A 323 16.21 4.01 3.50
CA TYR A 323 14.80 3.66 3.64
C TYR A 323 14.27 4.00 5.04
N MET A 324 14.94 3.56 6.10
CA MET A 324 14.54 3.84 7.47
C MET A 324 14.67 5.33 7.84
N SER A 325 15.65 6.04 7.27
CA SER A 325 15.78 7.49 7.45
C SER A 325 14.59 8.27 6.86
N VAL A 326 14.04 7.79 5.76
CA VAL A 326 12.81 8.38 5.16
C VAL A 326 11.58 8.08 6.04
N ILE A 327 11.51 6.89 6.63
CA ILE A 327 10.41 6.50 7.54
C ILE A 327 10.39 7.35 8.81
N ALA A 328 11.54 7.82 9.29
CA ALA A 328 11.58 8.68 10.48
C ALA A 328 10.67 9.91 10.33
N SER A 329 10.63 10.56 9.15
CA SER A 329 9.72 11.67 8.89
C SER A 329 8.24 11.22 8.83
N VAL A 330 7.96 9.98 8.40
CA VAL A 330 6.59 9.43 8.42
C VAL A 330 6.15 9.19 9.86
N ASP A 331 6.99 8.61 10.68
CA ASP A 331 6.69 8.37 12.11
C ASP A 331 6.42 9.70 12.84
N GLU A 332 7.22 10.73 12.58
CA GLU A 332 6.98 12.08 13.11
C GLU A 332 5.63 12.66 12.64
N SER A 333 5.27 12.44 11.37
CA SER A 333 3.97 12.86 10.83
C SER A 333 2.81 12.23 11.58
N VAL A 334 2.88 10.90 11.82
CA VAL A 334 1.86 10.18 12.62
C VAL A 334 1.77 10.79 14.01
N GLY A 335 2.92 11.06 14.65
CA GLY A 335 2.98 11.72 15.95
C GLY A 335 2.27 13.07 15.96
N GLN A 336 2.59 13.94 15.02
CA GLN A 336 1.98 15.29 14.91
C GLN A 336 0.47 15.23 14.71
N LEU A 337 -0.02 14.34 13.84
CA LEU A 337 -1.46 14.17 13.60
C LEU A 337 -2.18 13.64 14.83
N MET A 338 -1.64 12.66 15.55
CA MET A 338 -2.24 12.15 16.79
C MET A 338 -2.24 13.20 17.90
N ASP A 339 -1.16 13.98 18.02
CA ASP A 339 -1.05 15.06 19.02
C ASP A 339 -2.03 16.21 18.69
N TYR A 340 -2.21 16.52 17.41
CA TYR A 340 -3.23 17.49 16.96
C TYR A 340 -4.65 17.04 17.36
N LEU A 341 -5.02 15.78 17.06
CA LEU A 341 -6.34 15.26 17.42
C LEU A 341 -6.58 15.35 18.94
N LYS A 342 -5.58 15.01 19.73
CA LYS A 342 -5.66 15.08 21.21
C LYS A 342 -5.79 16.53 21.70
N ALA A 343 -5.00 17.45 21.16
CA ALA A 343 -5.00 18.86 21.55
C ALA A 343 -6.32 19.57 21.22
N HIS A 344 -7.11 19.04 20.28
CA HIS A 344 -8.39 19.60 19.84
C HIS A 344 -9.60 18.76 20.27
N ASP A 345 -9.43 17.84 21.24
CA ASP A 345 -10.49 16.95 21.74
C ASP A 345 -11.20 16.11 20.65
N LEU A 346 -10.48 15.80 19.57
CA LEU A 346 -10.97 14.99 18.44
C LEU A 346 -10.63 13.50 18.57
N ASP A 347 -9.64 13.16 19.37
CA ASP A 347 -9.07 11.79 19.42
C ASP A 347 -10.09 10.74 19.86
N LYS A 348 -11.04 11.08 20.74
CA LYS A 348 -12.09 10.17 21.23
C LYS A 348 -13.17 9.87 20.20
N ASN A 349 -13.35 10.75 19.20
CA ASN A 349 -14.36 10.57 18.15
C ASN A 349 -13.72 10.49 16.75
N THR A 350 -12.50 10.00 16.66
CA THR A 350 -11.79 9.78 15.38
C THR A 350 -11.28 8.36 15.28
N VAL A 351 -11.68 7.68 14.23
CA VAL A 351 -11.04 6.42 13.80
C VAL A 351 -9.77 6.78 13.07
N VAL A 352 -8.61 6.38 13.61
CA VAL A 352 -7.31 6.57 12.98
C VAL A 352 -6.86 5.24 12.38
N ILE A 353 -6.59 5.22 11.08
CA ILE A 353 -6.14 4.04 10.34
C ILE A 353 -4.76 4.34 9.77
N TYR A 354 -3.80 3.46 10.04
CA TYR A 354 -2.46 3.50 9.44
C TYR A 354 -2.23 2.26 8.60
N THR A 355 -1.77 2.43 7.36
CA THR A 355 -1.48 1.34 6.43
C THR A 355 -0.44 1.75 5.37
N SER A 356 -0.08 0.82 4.51
CA SER A 356 0.63 1.05 3.23
C SER A 356 -0.24 0.60 2.06
N ASP A 357 0.06 1.07 0.87
CA ASP A 357 -0.64 0.63 -0.34
C ASP A 357 -0.30 -0.82 -0.73
N GLN A 358 0.87 -1.35 -0.35
CA GLN A 358 1.25 -2.76 -0.42
C GLN A 358 2.45 -3.06 0.50
N GLY A 359 2.88 -4.33 0.53
CA GLY A 359 4.12 -4.74 1.13
C GLY A 359 5.35 -4.36 0.29
N PHE A 360 6.54 -4.67 0.82
CA PHE A 360 7.79 -4.31 0.16
C PHE A 360 8.94 -5.23 0.62
N TYR A 361 9.81 -5.64 -0.31
CA TYR A 361 10.99 -6.45 0.03
C TYR A 361 12.08 -5.59 0.64
N MET A 362 12.56 -6.00 1.79
CA MET A 362 13.67 -5.37 2.49
C MET A 362 14.92 -6.26 2.49
N GLY A 363 15.19 -6.89 1.35
CA GLY A 363 16.31 -7.81 1.16
C GLY A 363 15.93 -9.28 1.22
N GLU A 364 14.69 -9.62 1.56
CA GLU A 364 14.23 -11.00 1.45
C GLU A 364 14.35 -11.47 0.00
N HIS A 365 14.79 -12.69 -0.21
CA HIS A 365 15.14 -13.26 -1.53
C HIS A 365 16.25 -12.50 -2.30
N GLY A 366 16.98 -11.60 -1.63
CA GLY A 366 17.90 -10.68 -2.27
C GLY A 366 17.24 -9.55 -3.05
N TRP A 367 15.96 -9.29 -2.81
CA TRP A 367 15.13 -8.36 -3.57
C TRP A 367 14.86 -7.03 -2.85
N PHE A 368 14.50 -6.05 -3.65
CA PHE A 368 13.83 -4.80 -3.28
C PHE A 368 12.57 -4.65 -4.13
N ASP A 369 11.74 -3.60 -3.92
CA ASP A 369 10.47 -3.39 -4.61
C ASP A 369 9.36 -4.36 -4.09
N LYS A 370 8.35 -4.70 -4.91
CA LYS A 370 7.12 -5.44 -4.57
C LYS A 370 6.68 -6.33 -5.73
N ARG A 371 5.40 -6.49 -6.02
CA ARG A 371 4.75 -7.06 -7.22
C ARG A 371 4.41 -8.55 -7.14
N PHE A 372 5.30 -9.40 -6.66
CA PHE A 372 4.98 -10.82 -6.50
C PHE A 372 3.90 -11.06 -5.43
N MET A 373 3.19 -12.19 -5.54
CA MET A 373 2.26 -12.66 -4.52
C MET A 373 2.97 -13.28 -3.30
N TYR A 374 4.30 -13.18 -3.16
CA TYR A 374 5.00 -13.66 -1.97
C TYR A 374 4.68 -12.78 -0.76
N GLU A 375 4.80 -13.36 0.44
CA GLU A 375 4.27 -12.75 1.67
C GLU A 375 4.76 -11.32 1.90
N GLU A 376 6.03 -10.99 1.63
CA GLU A 376 6.60 -9.67 1.87
C GLU A 376 5.98 -8.57 1.01
N SER A 377 5.57 -8.91 -0.20
CA SER A 377 4.90 -8.00 -1.14
C SER A 377 3.38 -7.99 -0.96
N LEU A 378 2.80 -9.15 -0.61
CA LEU A 378 1.37 -9.34 -0.45
C LEU A 378 0.83 -8.74 0.86
N HIS A 379 1.58 -8.85 1.97
CA HIS A 379 1.23 -8.27 3.25
C HIS A 379 1.40 -6.75 3.27
N THR A 380 0.42 -6.06 3.84
CA THR A 380 0.52 -4.63 4.14
C THR A 380 0.27 -4.39 5.63
N PRO A 381 0.93 -3.41 6.28
CA PRO A 381 0.61 -3.08 7.65
C PRO A 381 -0.82 -2.55 7.76
N LEU A 382 -1.48 -2.85 8.88
CA LEU A 382 -2.77 -2.27 9.23
C LEU A 382 -2.88 -2.09 10.73
N ILE A 383 -3.05 -0.86 11.16
CA ILE A 383 -3.28 -0.48 12.57
C ILE A 383 -4.52 0.41 12.60
N ILE A 384 -5.50 0.08 13.46
CA ILE A 384 -6.73 0.85 13.60
C ILE A 384 -6.94 1.19 15.07
N SER A 385 -7.04 2.48 15.37
CA SER A 385 -7.31 3.01 16.71
C SER A 385 -8.63 3.79 16.72
N TYR A 386 -9.45 3.51 17.69
CA TYR A 386 -10.65 4.28 18.01
C TYR A 386 -10.89 4.18 19.52
N PRO A 387 -10.31 5.11 20.31
CA PRO A 387 -10.30 5.01 21.77
C PRO A 387 -11.69 4.89 22.37
N GLY A 388 -11.86 3.94 23.29
CA GLY A 388 -13.16 3.63 23.91
C GLY A 388 -14.11 2.77 23.07
N HIS A 389 -13.78 2.50 21.78
CA HIS A 389 -14.61 1.70 20.87
C HIS A 389 -13.88 0.45 20.38
N ILE A 390 -12.56 0.49 20.27
CA ILE A 390 -11.71 -0.64 19.91
C ILE A 390 -10.85 -0.97 21.12
N LYS A 391 -10.69 -2.26 21.43
CA LYS A 391 -9.83 -2.70 22.51
C LYS A 391 -8.38 -2.32 22.19
N GLU A 392 -7.75 -1.61 23.13
CA GLU A 392 -6.40 -1.10 22.95
C GLU A 392 -5.32 -2.18 23.16
N GLY A 393 -4.22 -2.07 22.40
CA GLY A 393 -3.02 -2.90 22.54
C GLY A 393 -3.24 -4.37 22.20
N VAL A 394 -4.19 -4.69 21.31
CA VAL A 394 -4.47 -6.06 20.88
C VAL A 394 -4.01 -6.33 19.46
N GLU A 395 -3.65 -7.57 19.20
CA GLU A 395 -3.35 -8.07 17.86
C GLU A 395 -4.53 -8.89 17.32
N ASN A 396 -4.77 -8.75 16.02
CA ASN A 396 -5.74 -9.55 15.28
C ASN A 396 -5.02 -10.34 14.18
N THR A 397 -5.28 -11.64 14.12
CA THR A 397 -4.68 -12.56 13.13
C THR A 397 -5.68 -13.01 12.06
N ASP A 398 -6.88 -12.44 12.05
CA ASP A 398 -7.86 -12.75 11.02
C ASP A 398 -7.41 -12.20 9.66
N MET A 399 -7.69 -12.95 8.61
CA MET A 399 -7.35 -12.57 7.25
C MET A 399 -8.23 -11.41 6.78
N VAL A 400 -7.61 -10.25 6.50
CA VAL A 400 -8.25 -9.06 5.95
C VAL A 400 -7.55 -8.65 4.66
N GLN A 401 -8.21 -7.88 3.80
CA GLN A 401 -7.67 -7.46 2.51
C GLN A 401 -8.05 -6.00 2.24
N ASN A 402 -7.25 -5.27 1.46
CA ASN A 402 -7.48 -3.84 1.21
C ASN A 402 -8.85 -3.53 0.59
N ILE A 403 -9.53 -4.49 -0.05
CA ILE A 403 -10.93 -4.35 -0.50
C ILE A 403 -11.93 -4.19 0.67
N ASP A 404 -11.52 -4.46 1.91
CA ASP A 404 -12.33 -4.30 3.12
C ASP A 404 -12.36 -2.87 3.65
N PHE A 405 -11.42 -2.02 3.21
CA PHE A 405 -11.30 -0.66 3.73
C PHE A 405 -12.49 0.21 3.31
N ALA A 406 -12.86 0.17 2.04
CA ALA A 406 -14.03 0.89 1.52
C ALA A 406 -15.33 0.56 2.28
N PRO A 407 -15.75 -0.71 2.41
CA PRO A 407 -16.93 -1.05 3.20
C PRO A 407 -16.79 -0.71 4.69
N THR A 408 -15.57 -0.68 5.24
CA THR A 408 -15.33 -0.24 6.62
C THR A 408 -15.65 1.25 6.81
N PHE A 409 -15.24 2.11 5.88
CA PHE A 409 -15.57 3.54 5.92
C PHE A 409 -17.07 3.77 5.82
N LEU A 410 -17.73 3.09 4.86
CA LEU A 410 -19.18 3.17 4.67
C LEU A 410 -19.96 2.71 5.91
N ALA A 411 -19.49 1.65 6.59
CA ALA A 411 -20.12 1.16 7.81
C ALA A 411 -20.03 2.19 8.96
N TYR A 412 -18.87 2.88 9.13
CA TYR A 412 -18.76 3.99 10.09
C TYR A 412 -19.65 5.19 9.73
N ALA A 413 -19.88 5.43 8.43
CA ALA A 413 -20.75 6.48 7.96
C ALA A 413 -22.25 6.11 8.01
N GLY A 414 -22.61 4.88 8.34
CA GLY A 414 -23.98 4.38 8.28
C GLY A 414 -24.52 4.24 6.84
N VAL A 415 -23.64 4.11 5.86
CA VAL A 415 -23.97 3.98 4.43
C VAL A 415 -24.04 2.51 4.06
N GLN A 416 -25.12 2.14 3.36
CA GLN A 416 -25.24 0.78 2.83
C GLN A 416 -24.16 0.51 1.77
N GLN A 417 -23.42 -0.58 1.94
CA GLN A 417 -22.41 -1.03 1.00
C GLN A 417 -23.02 -1.34 -0.38
N PRO A 418 -22.49 -0.76 -1.48
CA PRO A 418 -22.87 -1.14 -2.84
C PRO A 418 -22.69 -2.64 -3.10
N LYS A 419 -23.59 -3.23 -3.90
CA LYS A 419 -23.61 -4.69 -4.14
C LYS A 419 -22.38 -5.22 -4.87
N GLU A 420 -21.75 -4.38 -5.69
CA GLU A 420 -20.53 -4.70 -6.43
C GLU A 420 -19.27 -4.77 -5.54
N MET A 421 -19.28 -4.14 -4.37
CA MET A 421 -18.19 -4.24 -3.40
C MET A 421 -18.25 -5.59 -2.69
N THR A 422 -17.23 -6.41 -2.84
CA THR A 422 -17.15 -7.76 -2.27
C THR A 422 -16.39 -7.83 -0.95
N GLY A 423 -15.72 -6.74 -0.56
CA GLY A 423 -15.04 -6.61 0.72
C GLY A 423 -15.99 -6.70 1.91
N LYS A 424 -15.47 -6.94 3.09
CA LYS A 424 -16.23 -7.06 4.35
C LYS A 424 -15.85 -5.95 5.31
N PRO A 425 -16.80 -5.24 5.91
CA PRO A 425 -16.49 -4.22 6.91
C PRO A 425 -15.77 -4.82 8.12
N LEU A 426 -14.76 -4.15 8.63
CA LEU A 426 -13.90 -4.64 9.72
C LEU A 426 -14.52 -4.46 11.11
N GLN A 427 -15.61 -3.71 11.27
CA GLN A 427 -16.24 -3.44 12.57
C GLN A 427 -16.46 -4.67 13.43
N PRO A 428 -16.93 -5.84 12.90
CA PRO A 428 -17.07 -7.02 13.73
C PRO A 428 -15.77 -7.53 14.33
N LEU A 429 -14.66 -7.49 13.57
CA LEU A 429 -13.34 -7.87 14.07
C LEU A 429 -12.83 -6.86 15.10
N LEU A 430 -13.02 -5.56 14.83
CA LEU A 430 -12.63 -4.48 15.72
C LEU A 430 -13.37 -4.53 17.06
N ALA A 431 -14.62 -5.02 17.06
CA ALA A 431 -15.40 -5.29 18.26
C ALA A 431 -15.06 -6.63 18.95
N GLY A 432 -14.11 -7.41 18.42
CA GLY A 432 -13.76 -8.74 18.93
C GLY A 432 -14.77 -9.84 18.59
N ASN A 433 -15.67 -9.61 17.64
CA ASN A 433 -16.80 -10.50 17.27
C ASN A 433 -16.60 -11.06 15.86
N LYS A 434 -15.67 -11.98 15.68
CA LYS A 434 -15.43 -12.62 14.36
C LYS A 434 -16.68 -13.33 13.85
N PRO A 435 -17.24 -12.94 12.68
CA PRO A 435 -18.35 -13.65 12.06
C PRO A 435 -17.97 -15.09 11.67
N LYS A 436 -18.89 -16.04 11.83
CA LYS A 436 -18.67 -17.46 11.46
C LYS A 436 -18.32 -17.63 9.97
N ASN A 437 -18.82 -16.76 9.12
CA ASN A 437 -18.59 -16.74 7.67
C ASN A 437 -17.46 -15.76 7.26
N TRP A 438 -16.55 -15.41 8.20
CA TRP A 438 -15.39 -14.61 7.83
C TRP A 438 -14.53 -15.37 6.80
N ARG A 439 -13.81 -14.62 5.93
CA ARG A 439 -13.02 -15.25 4.86
C ARG A 439 -11.97 -16.21 5.42
N LYS A 440 -11.70 -17.26 4.65
CA LYS A 440 -10.69 -18.28 4.94
C LYS A 440 -9.59 -18.31 3.87
N ASP A 441 -9.79 -17.57 2.81
CA ASP A 441 -8.89 -17.45 1.67
C ASP A 441 -9.08 -16.07 1.01
N LEU A 442 -8.12 -15.69 0.18
CA LEU A 442 -8.15 -14.48 -0.62
C LEU A 442 -7.64 -14.74 -2.03
N TYR A 443 -8.05 -13.87 -2.95
CA TYR A 443 -7.58 -13.82 -4.33
C TYR A 443 -6.64 -12.63 -4.52
N TYR A 444 -5.61 -12.84 -5.35
CA TYR A 444 -4.62 -11.85 -5.74
C TYR A 444 -4.40 -11.91 -7.25
N HIS A 445 -4.14 -10.75 -7.90
CA HIS A 445 -3.80 -10.72 -9.31
C HIS A 445 -2.87 -9.55 -9.67
N TYR A 446 -1.74 -9.86 -10.30
CA TYR A 446 -0.76 -8.92 -10.82
C TYR A 446 -0.73 -8.96 -12.36
N TYR A 447 -0.88 -7.78 -12.99
CA TYR A 447 -1.05 -7.64 -14.45
C TYR A 447 0.11 -6.91 -15.15
N ASP A 448 0.99 -6.20 -14.40
CA ASP A 448 1.88 -5.15 -14.92
C ASP A 448 3.18 -5.72 -15.52
N TYR A 449 3.05 -6.53 -16.59
CA TYR A 449 4.16 -7.08 -17.36
C TYR A 449 3.99 -6.79 -18.85
N PRO A 450 5.06 -6.44 -19.59
CA PRO A 450 6.41 -6.17 -19.14
C PRO A 450 6.58 -4.69 -18.70
N THR A 451 7.25 -4.51 -17.56
CA THR A 451 7.62 -3.19 -17.03
C THR A 451 9.01 -3.27 -16.35
N TYR A 452 9.49 -2.19 -15.74
CA TYR A 452 10.86 -2.04 -15.22
C TYR A 452 11.42 -3.25 -14.45
N HIS A 453 10.60 -3.96 -13.68
CA HIS A 453 11.06 -5.07 -12.85
C HIS A 453 10.83 -6.45 -13.47
N LEU A 454 10.28 -6.53 -14.65
CA LEU A 454 10.03 -7.76 -15.42
C LEU A 454 9.39 -8.89 -14.60
N VAL A 455 8.51 -8.54 -13.64
CA VAL A 455 7.74 -9.53 -12.89
C VAL A 455 6.60 -10.04 -13.74
N ARG A 456 6.56 -11.35 -13.99
CA ARG A 456 5.57 -12.02 -14.82
C ARG A 456 4.16 -11.84 -14.28
N LYS A 457 3.16 -11.75 -15.18
CA LYS A 457 1.73 -11.76 -14.80
C LYS A 457 1.44 -13.04 -14.00
N HIS A 458 0.66 -12.90 -12.96
CA HIS A 458 0.24 -14.05 -12.15
C HIS A 458 -1.01 -13.72 -11.35
N ASP A 459 -1.79 -14.75 -11.10
CA ASP A 459 -2.86 -14.71 -10.12
C ASP A 459 -2.74 -15.87 -9.14
N GLY A 460 -3.49 -15.83 -8.06
CA GLY A 460 -3.38 -16.89 -7.07
C GLY A 460 -4.42 -16.83 -5.98
N VAL A 461 -4.40 -17.87 -5.17
CA VAL A 461 -5.21 -18.01 -3.97
C VAL A 461 -4.33 -18.35 -2.77
N ARG A 462 -4.60 -17.69 -1.65
CA ARG A 462 -3.92 -17.93 -0.37
C ARG A 462 -4.96 -18.20 0.71
N ASN A 463 -4.75 -19.26 1.51
CA ASN A 463 -5.46 -19.51 2.76
C ASN A 463 -4.48 -19.44 3.96
N ASP A 464 -4.92 -19.79 5.17
CA ASP A 464 -4.07 -19.69 6.38
C ASP A 464 -2.78 -20.51 6.30
N ARG A 465 -2.72 -21.55 5.47
CA ARG A 465 -1.56 -22.44 5.40
C ARG A 465 -0.93 -22.51 4.02
N TYR A 466 -1.70 -22.45 2.96
CA TYR A 466 -1.20 -22.72 1.61
C TYR A 466 -1.42 -21.53 0.70
N LYS A 467 -0.50 -21.36 -0.26
CA LYS A 467 -0.58 -20.40 -1.35
C LYS A 467 -0.35 -21.11 -2.68
N LEU A 468 -1.25 -20.92 -3.62
CA LEU A 468 -1.12 -21.37 -5.00
C LEU A 468 -1.05 -20.15 -5.92
N ILE A 469 0.00 -20.07 -6.73
CA ILE A 469 0.24 -18.99 -7.69
C ILE A 469 0.28 -19.58 -9.09
N TYR A 470 -0.40 -18.97 -10.04
CA TYR A 470 -0.34 -19.31 -11.45
C TYR A 470 0.34 -18.19 -12.23
N PHE A 471 1.51 -18.47 -12.79
CA PHE A 471 2.24 -17.57 -13.69
C PHE A 471 1.85 -17.82 -15.11
N TYR A 472 1.56 -16.76 -15.88
CA TYR A 472 1.04 -16.87 -17.23
C TYR A 472 1.50 -15.73 -18.14
N GLY A 473 1.35 -15.93 -19.45
CA GLY A 473 1.48 -14.89 -20.47
C GLY A 473 2.71 -15.06 -21.36
N LYS A 474 2.77 -14.22 -22.38
CA LYS A 474 3.86 -14.19 -23.36
C LYS A 474 5.12 -13.58 -22.76
N GLY A 475 6.27 -13.96 -23.31
CA GLY A 475 7.58 -13.44 -22.93
C GLY A 475 8.11 -12.38 -23.87
N GLY A 476 9.11 -11.63 -23.39
CA GLY A 476 9.94 -10.72 -24.19
C GLY A 476 9.16 -9.73 -25.02
N MET A 477 9.61 -9.52 -26.25
CA MET A 477 9.00 -8.58 -27.21
C MET A 477 7.57 -8.91 -27.57
N ARG A 478 7.16 -10.18 -27.53
CA ARG A 478 5.75 -10.54 -27.81
C ARG A 478 4.80 -10.02 -26.74
N ALA A 479 5.23 -10.00 -25.48
CA ALA A 479 4.47 -9.36 -24.41
C ALA A 479 4.41 -7.84 -24.57
N VAL A 480 5.50 -7.23 -25.07
CA VAL A 480 5.55 -5.80 -25.39
C VAL A 480 4.52 -5.46 -26.48
N GLU A 481 4.48 -6.24 -27.55
CA GLU A 481 3.57 -6.01 -28.68
C GLU A 481 2.09 -6.11 -28.28
N GLU A 482 1.77 -6.97 -27.31
CA GLU A 482 0.41 -7.11 -26.76
C GLU A 482 0.01 -5.98 -25.82
N ASN A 483 0.98 -5.32 -25.21
CA ASN A 483 0.68 -4.24 -24.27
C ASN A 483 0.28 -2.96 -25.03
N LYS A 484 -1.02 -2.66 -25.02
CA LYS A 484 -1.58 -1.49 -25.72
C LYS A 484 -1.00 -0.13 -25.26
N TYR A 485 -0.49 -0.05 -24.03
CA TYR A 485 0.03 1.19 -23.44
C TYR A 485 1.42 1.57 -23.96
N GLN A 486 2.17 0.61 -24.52
CA GLN A 486 3.45 0.91 -25.16
C GLN A 486 3.35 1.96 -26.30
N LYS A 487 2.17 2.09 -26.91
CA LYS A 487 1.91 3.01 -28.05
C LYS A 487 1.45 4.39 -27.60
N ILE A 488 1.29 4.63 -26.29
CA ILE A 488 0.81 5.90 -25.74
C ILE A 488 1.99 6.70 -25.19
N PRO A 489 2.50 7.72 -25.92
CA PRO A 489 3.64 8.52 -25.45
C PRO A 489 3.38 9.15 -24.07
N GLY A 490 4.40 9.13 -23.22
CA GLY A 490 4.34 9.73 -21.87
C GLY A 490 3.80 8.81 -20.78
N THR A 491 3.29 7.62 -21.12
CA THR A 491 2.95 6.62 -20.11
C THR A 491 4.21 5.97 -19.53
N SER A 492 4.10 5.42 -18.31
CA SER A 492 5.20 4.67 -17.69
C SER A 492 5.62 3.49 -18.56
N GLU A 493 4.66 2.78 -19.15
CA GLU A 493 4.89 1.65 -20.04
C GLU A 493 5.58 2.04 -21.33
N TYR A 494 5.17 3.14 -21.96
CA TYR A 494 5.85 3.67 -23.15
C TYR A 494 7.32 4.00 -22.85
N ASN A 495 7.57 4.71 -21.78
CA ASN A 495 8.93 5.09 -21.38
C ASN A 495 9.74 3.86 -20.98
N CYS A 496 9.16 2.93 -20.23
CA CYS A 496 9.77 1.67 -19.86
C CYS A 496 10.14 0.85 -21.10
N LEU A 497 9.24 0.72 -22.08
CA LEU A 497 9.50 -0.06 -23.30
C LEU A 497 10.55 0.56 -24.19
N LYS A 498 10.58 1.90 -24.27
CA LYS A 498 11.66 2.61 -24.95
C LYS A 498 13.02 2.29 -24.31
N TYR A 499 13.07 2.27 -22.98
CA TYR A 499 14.25 1.91 -22.19
C TYR A 499 14.63 0.44 -22.40
N LEU A 500 13.67 -0.50 -22.26
CA LEU A 500 13.89 -1.93 -22.46
C LEU A 500 14.41 -2.28 -23.86
N ASN A 501 13.87 -1.61 -24.90
CA ASN A 501 14.34 -1.77 -26.27
C ASN A 501 15.77 -1.24 -26.47
N ALA A 502 16.11 -0.12 -25.83
CA ALA A 502 17.43 0.50 -25.95
C ALA A 502 18.54 -0.28 -25.22
N THR A 503 18.18 -1.00 -24.15
CA THR A 503 19.12 -1.67 -23.25
C THR A 503 19.20 -3.18 -23.44
N HIS A 504 18.39 -3.75 -24.36
CA HIS A 504 18.28 -5.22 -24.52
C HIS A 504 17.99 -5.95 -23.20
N TYR A 505 17.13 -5.37 -22.39
CA TYR A 505 16.89 -5.70 -20.98
C TYR A 505 16.21 -7.06 -20.76
N PHE A 506 15.58 -7.64 -21.79
CA PHE A 506 14.89 -8.92 -21.69
C PHE A 506 15.87 -10.07 -21.56
N ASN A 507 15.76 -10.83 -20.47
CA ASN A 507 16.56 -12.02 -20.23
C ASN A 507 15.84 -13.31 -20.65
N ASP A 508 14.53 -13.26 -20.95
CA ASP A 508 13.73 -14.43 -21.21
C ASP A 508 12.55 -14.09 -22.14
N ASP A 509 12.57 -14.69 -23.33
CA ASP A 509 11.51 -14.58 -24.35
C ASP A 509 10.47 -15.69 -24.26
N ALA A 510 10.62 -16.64 -23.31
CA ALA A 510 9.72 -17.77 -23.21
C ALA A 510 8.34 -17.37 -22.67
N ASP A 511 7.30 -17.97 -23.23
CA ASP A 511 5.96 -17.91 -22.62
C ASP A 511 5.95 -18.70 -21.33
N VAL A 512 5.16 -18.24 -20.36
CA VAL A 512 5.02 -18.92 -19.07
C VAL A 512 3.59 -19.40 -18.88
N SER A 513 3.47 -20.63 -18.34
CA SER A 513 2.20 -21.23 -17.92
C SER A 513 2.53 -22.33 -16.91
N TYR A 514 2.66 -21.94 -15.64
CA TYR A 514 3.02 -22.90 -14.59
C TYR A 514 2.49 -22.47 -13.23
N TYR A 515 2.44 -23.42 -12.30
CA TYR A 515 2.01 -23.18 -10.92
C TYR A 515 3.17 -23.28 -9.95
N GLU A 516 3.07 -22.48 -8.88
CA GLU A 516 3.85 -22.64 -7.66
C GLU A 516 2.89 -22.87 -6.49
N LEU A 517 3.24 -23.79 -5.59
CA LEU A 517 2.50 -24.12 -4.39
C LEU A 517 3.42 -24.06 -3.19
N TYR A 518 3.02 -23.33 -2.15
CA TYR A 518 3.79 -23.17 -0.91
C TYR A 518 2.99 -23.60 0.30
N ASP A 519 3.65 -24.28 1.26
CA ASP A 519 3.13 -24.57 2.60
C ASP A 519 3.69 -23.55 3.59
N LEU A 520 2.98 -22.45 3.79
CA LEU A 520 3.43 -21.29 4.59
C LEU A 520 3.69 -21.64 6.06
N GLN A 521 3.15 -22.76 6.57
CA GLN A 521 3.43 -23.22 7.92
C GLN A 521 4.83 -23.85 8.04
N ASN A 522 5.25 -24.61 7.03
CA ASN A 522 6.53 -25.32 7.01
C ASN A 522 7.63 -24.57 6.24
N ASP A 523 7.23 -23.69 5.34
CA ASP A 523 8.09 -22.87 4.47
C ASP A 523 7.54 -21.44 4.41
N PRO A 524 7.59 -20.69 5.53
CA PRO A 524 7.07 -19.33 5.61
C PRO A 524 7.82 -18.33 4.72
N ASP A 525 9.03 -18.70 4.27
CA ASP A 525 9.85 -17.88 3.38
C ASP A 525 9.68 -18.25 1.90
N GLU A 526 8.77 -19.16 1.56
CA GLU A 526 8.40 -19.53 0.19
C GLU A 526 9.60 -19.92 -0.70
N LEU A 527 10.55 -20.70 -0.12
CA LEU A 527 11.74 -21.13 -0.82
C LEU A 527 11.52 -22.40 -1.65
N ASN A 528 10.50 -23.21 -1.33
CA ASN A 528 10.29 -24.52 -1.89
C ASN A 528 8.93 -24.67 -2.56
N ASN A 529 8.90 -24.51 -3.88
CA ASN A 529 7.71 -24.86 -4.64
C ASN A 529 7.45 -26.37 -4.54
N ILE A 530 6.32 -26.73 -3.95
CA ILE A 530 5.88 -28.12 -3.76
C ILE A 530 4.80 -28.54 -4.76
N TYR A 531 4.49 -27.73 -5.76
CA TYR A 531 3.54 -28.08 -6.81
C TYR A 531 4.01 -29.36 -7.55
N GLY A 532 3.09 -30.32 -7.71
CA GLY A 532 3.38 -31.58 -8.38
C GLY A 532 4.22 -32.58 -7.57
N LYS A 533 4.63 -32.27 -6.33
CA LYS A 533 5.34 -33.22 -5.46
C LYS A 533 4.37 -34.23 -4.86
N LYS A 534 4.86 -35.47 -4.64
CA LYS A 534 4.08 -36.55 -4.02
C LYS A 534 3.50 -36.11 -2.67
N GLY A 535 2.21 -36.32 -2.48
CA GLY A 535 1.46 -35.98 -1.25
C GLY A 535 0.81 -34.59 -1.28
N THR A 536 0.99 -33.80 -2.34
CA THR A 536 0.36 -32.49 -2.49
C THR A 536 -0.88 -32.50 -3.38
N GLU A 537 -1.25 -33.64 -3.96
CA GLU A 537 -2.31 -33.77 -4.97
C GLU A 537 -3.67 -33.25 -4.45
N LYS A 538 -4.00 -33.59 -3.20
CA LYS A 538 -5.27 -33.20 -2.59
C LYS A 538 -5.35 -31.69 -2.39
N VAL A 539 -4.32 -31.06 -1.81
CA VAL A 539 -4.29 -29.61 -1.55
C VAL A 539 -4.22 -28.84 -2.86
N THR A 540 -3.42 -29.30 -3.82
CA THR A 540 -3.35 -28.74 -5.17
C THR A 540 -4.73 -28.69 -5.82
N LYS A 541 -5.45 -29.82 -5.85
CA LYS A 541 -6.80 -29.89 -6.42
C LYS A 541 -7.79 -28.95 -5.72
N GLN A 542 -7.71 -28.83 -4.39
CA GLN A 542 -8.57 -27.93 -3.61
C GLN A 542 -8.30 -26.46 -3.95
N LEU A 543 -7.02 -26.05 -3.99
CA LEU A 543 -6.66 -24.66 -4.28
C LEU A 543 -6.88 -24.28 -5.75
N MET A 544 -6.62 -25.21 -6.69
CA MET A 544 -6.96 -24.99 -8.11
C MET A 544 -8.47 -24.79 -8.31
N LYS A 545 -9.27 -25.62 -7.62
CA LYS A 545 -10.73 -25.41 -7.65
C LYS A 545 -11.08 -24.04 -7.09
N ARG A 546 -10.51 -23.65 -5.93
CA ARG A 546 -10.83 -22.36 -5.31
C ARG A 546 -10.36 -21.18 -6.16
N LEU A 547 -9.19 -21.26 -6.80
CA LEU A 547 -8.71 -20.26 -7.75
C LEU A 547 -9.68 -20.10 -8.92
N ASN A 548 -10.15 -21.20 -9.51
CA ASN A 548 -11.12 -21.18 -10.60
C ASN A 548 -12.50 -20.65 -10.14
N ASP A 549 -12.91 -20.96 -8.91
CA ASP A 549 -14.12 -20.40 -8.33
C ASP A 549 -14.02 -18.86 -8.22
N TYR A 550 -12.89 -18.32 -7.74
CA TYR A 550 -12.62 -16.87 -7.71
C TYR A 550 -12.63 -16.24 -9.10
N ARG A 551 -11.96 -16.85 -10.08
CA ARG A 551 -11.93 -16.36 -11.47
C ARG A 551 -13.35 -16.24 -12.04
N LYS A 552 -14.20 -17.23 -11.77
CA LYS A 552 -15.60 -17.24 -12.18
C LYS A 552 -16.46 -16.22 -11.41
N GLU A 553 -16.35 -16.20 -10.07
CA GLU A 553 -17.10 -15.30 -9.19
C GLU A 553 -16.79 -13.83 -9.51
N LEU A 554 -15.50 -13.51 -9.71
CA LEU A 554 -15.01 -12.18 -10.00
C LEU A 554 -15.05 -11.83 -11.50
N LYS A 555 -15.39 -12.78 -12.39
CA LYS A 555 -15.42 -12.61 -13.85
C LYS A 555 -14.06 -12.20 -14.40
N ILE A 556 -13.01 -12.90 -13.99
CA ILE A 556 -11.67 -12.68 -14.52
C ILE A 556 -11.60 -13.21 -15.96
N GLU A 557 -11.19 -12.37 -16.90
CA GLU A 557 -11.08 -12.70 -18.31
C GLU A 557 -9.66 -12.98 -18.77
N GLU A 558 -8.67 -12.57 -17.97
CA GLU A 558 -7.24 -12.66 -18.30
C GLU A 558 -6.51 -13.49 -17.23
N TYR A 559 -5.97 -14.68 -17.62
CA TYR A 559 -5.10 -15.54 -16.81
C TYR A 559 -4.46 -16.64 -17.68
#